data_539eaa916f28b6e936c4507015299af2
#
_entry.id   539eaa916f28b6e936c4507015299af2
#
_cell.length_a   1.000
_cell.length_b   1.000
_cell.length_c   1.000
_cell.angle_alpha   90.00
_cell.angle_beta   90.00
_cell.angle_gamma   90.00
#
_symmetry.space_group_name_H-M   'P 1'
#
loop_
_entity.id
_entity.type
_entity.pdbx_description
1 polymer ?
#
loop_
_entity_poly.entity_id
_entity_poly.type
_entity_poly.pdbx_seq_one_letter_code
_entity_poly.pdbx_strand_id
1 'polypeptide(L)'
;QNYRVRNSRLDTRIAGEDLTAAYGDFLPSVSATGALGKRLGRSVDPKTNLYTSSSFLESTMGLNVSLPVFDGFTRVNRLQFRKLNKQIGGLTEQIEENRIAFEVMDAFYRLCFDKKMYELAVEQRKLSERYHEQMLEYVDLGMRSPSDLQEVKARLQSDIYQETVKANGCRLSLLALKELLNMRDTDTLAISPDGEGEFPVLPVLESNEIYAASETSLPEFRAMELREKASRKSLAIASGAFSPSISAEFSLYSGYYD
;
A
#
# COMPACT_ATOMS: atom_id res chain seq x y z
N GLN A 1 10.84 8.27 -3.89
CA GLN A 1 10.26 6.91 -3.78
C GLN A 1 8.75 7.04 -3.57
N ASN A 2 7.96 6.26 -4.32
CA ASN A 2 6.50 6.24 -4.18
C ASN A 2 6.11 5.82 -2.75
N TYR A 3 5.12 6.52 -2.15
CA TYR A 3 4.68 6.26 -0.77
C TYR A 3 4.06 4.85 -0.61
N ARG A 4 3.49 4.26 -1.68
CA ARG A 4 2.92 2.90 -1.65
C ARG A 4 4.01 1.84 -1.44
N VAL A 5 5.15 1.96 -2.16
CA VAL A 5 6.32 1.10 -1.95
C VAL A 5 6.89 1.29 -0.55
N ARG A 6 6.92 2.53 -0.06
CA ARG A 6 7.38 2.81 1.32
C ARG A 6 6.48 2.16 2.37
N ASN A 7 5.16 2.22 2.18
CA ASN A 7 4.21 1.55 3.08
C ASN A 7 4.41 0.02 3.06
N SER A 8 4.47 -0.60 1.87
CA SER A 8 4.70 -2.04 1.76
C SER A 8 6.01 -2.49 2.45
N ARG A 9 7.06 -1.66 2.35
CA ARG A 9 8.33 -1.89 3.07
C ARG A 9 8.17 -1.81 4.58
N LEU A 10 7.36 -0.87 5.09
CA LEU A 10 7.05 -0.77 6.52
C LEU A 10 6.23 -1.98 7.00
N ASP A 11 5.25 -2.44 6.20
CA ASP A 11 4.46 -3.64 6.51
C ASP A 11 5.34 -4.89 6.61
N THR A 12 6.33 -5.03 5.72
CA THR A 12 7.33 -6.11 5.79
C THR A 12 8.17 -6.02 7.09
N ARG A 13 8.52 -4.81 7.53
CA ARG A 13 9.23 -4.63 8.81
C ARG A 13 8.34 -4.97 10.00
N ILE A 14 7.06 -4.55 9.98
CA ILE A 14 6.08 -4.93 11.01
C ILE A 14 5.97 -6.46 11.10
N ALA A 15 5.85 -7.16 9.97
CA ALA A 15 5.83 -8.62 9.95
C ALA A 15 7.14 -9.23 10.52
N GLY A 16 8.27 -8.54 10.39
CA GLY A 16 9.54 -8.91 11.01
C GLY A 16 9.51 -8.80 12.54
N GLU A 17 8.98 -7.69 13.07
CA GLU A 17 8.81 -7.48 14.52
C GLU A 17 7.77 -8.43 15.11
N ASP A 18 6.69 -8.70 14.40
CA ASP A 18 5.70 -9.71 14.75
C ASP A 18 6.31 -11.11 14.90
N LEU A 19 7.27 -11.46 14.01
CA LEU A 19 8.02 -12.70 14.16
C LEU A 19 8.90 -12.69 15.41
N THR A 20 9.55 -11.57 15.72
CA THR A 20 10.36 -11.41 16.93
C THR A 20 9.48 -11.53 18.19
N ALA A 21 8.31 -10.92 18.19
CA ALA A 21 7.32 -11.07 19.26
C ALA A 21 6.88 -12.53 19.44
N ALA A 22 6.67 -13.28 18.34
CA ALA A 22 6.32 -14.69 18.41
C ALA A 22 7.43 -15.59 19.00
N TYR A 23 8.69 -15.21 18.89
CA TYR A 23 9.78 -15.84 19.66
C TYR A 23 9.67 -15.50 21.15
N GLY A 24 9.27 -14.27 21.49
CA GLY A 24 9.03 -13.84 22.85
C GLY A 24 7.93 -14.63 23.57
N ASP A 25 6.92 -15.13 22.84
CA ASP A 25 5.85 -15.98 23.39
C ASP A 25 6.36 -17.29 24.04
N PHE A 26 7.60 -17.69 23.78
CA PHE A 26 8.22 -18.86 24.41
C PHE A 26 8.96 -18.54 25.71
N LEU A 27 9.14 -17.26 26.03
CA LEU A 27 9.79 -16.80 27.25
C LEU A 27 8.77 -16.68 28.39
N PRO A 28 9.23 -16.79 29.66
CA PRO A 28 8.35 -16.50 30.78
C PRO A 28 7.94 -15.03 30.77
N SER A 29 6.66 -14.77 31.00
CA SER A 29 6.15 -13.43 31.26
C SER A 29 6.36 -13.07 32.75
N VAL A 30 6.91 -11.91 33.03
CA VAL A 30 7.12 -11.38 34.36
C VAL A 30 6.30 -10.11 34.52
N SER A 31 5.42 -10.09 35.50
CA SER A 31 4.65 -8.91 35.86
C SER A 31 4.82 -8.54 37.30
N ALA A 32 5.03 -7.25 37.58
CA ALA A 32 5.04 -6.69 38.91
C ALA A 32 3.81 -5.82 39.10
N THR A 33 3.11 -6.00 40.22
CA THR A 33 1.93 -5.23 40.58
C THR A 33 2.14 -4.54 41.89
N GLY A 34 1.71 -3.30 42.03
CA GLY A 34 1.68 -2.55 43.29
C GLY A 34 0.33 -1.87 43.43
N ALA A 35 -0.27 -2.00 44.60
CA ALA A 35 -1.51 -1.30 44.91
C ALA A 35 -1.37 -0.64 46.30
N LEU A 36 -1.88 0.60 46.38
CA LEU A 36 -2.03 1.35 47.61
C LEU A 36 -3.49 1.71 47.75
N GLY A 37 -4.13 1.31 48.83
CA GLY A 37 -5.53 1.54 49.07
C GLY A 37 -5.82 1.97 50.52
N LYS A 38 -6.84 2.77 50.73
CA LYS A 38 -7.37 3.08 52.05
C LYS A 38 -8.72 2.44 52.19
N ARG A 39 -8.89 1.52 53.13
CA ARG A 39 -10.19 0.95 53.49
C ARG A 39 -10.88 1.78 54.51
N LEU A 40 -12.13 2.12 54.28
CA LEU A 40 -12.94 2.90 55.14
C LEU A 40 -14.21 2.08 55.48
N GLY A 41 -14.60 2.07 56.76
CA GLY A 41 -15.79 1.39 57.22
C GLY A 41 -15.52 0.16 58.07
N ARG A 42 -16.54 -0.66 58.31
CA ARG A 42 -16.42 -1.87 59.14
C ARG A 42 -15.74 -2.99 58.37
N SER A 43 -14.55 -3.38 58.77
CA SER A 43 -13.74 -4.42 58.14
C SER A 43 -13.07 -5.30 59.17
N VAL A 44 -12.58 -6.48 58.80
CA VAL A 44 -11.74 -7.32 59.65
C VAL A 44 -10.33 -6.80 59.61
N ASP A 45 -9.76 -6.48 60.75
CA ASP A 45 -8.37 -6.09 60.92
C ASP A 45 -7.45 -7.32 60.64
N PRO A 46 -6.58 -7.28 59.63
CA PRO A 46 -5.73 -8.42 59.30
C PRO A 46 -4.73 -8.82 60.38
N LYS A 47 -4.41 -7.91 61.32
CA LYS A 47 -3.47 -8.16 62.43
C LYS A 47 -4.15 -8.85 63.61
N THR A 48 -5.35 -8.46 63.95
CA THR A 48 -6.07 -8.92 65.14
C THR A 48 -7.20 -9.91 64.84
N ASN A 49 -7.61 -10.03 63.58
CA ASN A 49 -8.72 -10.82 63.07
C ASN A 49 -10.08 -10.46 63.71
N LEU A 50 -10.21 -9.22 64.21
CA LEU A 50 -11.43 -8.69 64.82
C LEU A 50 -12.11 -7.68 63.89
N TYR A 51 -13.45 -7.56 64.02
CA TYR A 51 -14.17 -6.51 63.29
C TYR A 51 -13.86 -5.14 63.93
N THR A 52 -13.34 -4.24 63.08
CA THR A 52 -13.10 -2.86 63.48
C THR A 52 -13.82 -1.90 62.54
N SER A 53 -14.19 -0.74 63.04
CA SER A 53 -14.82 0.35 62.28
C SER A 53 -13.81 1.47 62.00
N SER A 54 -12.51 1.16 61.92
CA SER A 54 -11.44 2.11 61.65
C SER A 54 -11.05 2.11 60.19
N SER A 55 -10.39 3.19 59.75
CA SER A 55 -9.74 3.25 58.45
C SER A 55 -8.31 2.75 58.58
N PHE A 56 -7.88 1.90 57.68
CA PHE A 56 -6.48 1.51 57.60
C PHE A 56 -5.92 1.63 56.17
N LEU A 57 -4.65 1.86 56.09
CA LEU A 57 -3.87 1.91 54.83
C LEU A 57 -3.41 0.48 54.52
N GLU A 58 -3.69 0.06 53.30
CA GLU A 58 -3.27 -1.24 52.74
C GLU A 58 -2.29 -0.99 51.62
N SER A 59 -1.14 -1.57 51.65
CA SER A 59 -0.16 -1.60 50.56
C SER A 59 0.13 -3.05 50.18
N THR A 60 -0.04 -3.39 48.91
CA THR A 60 0.29 -4.73 48.43
C THR A 60 1.26 -4.64 47.26
N MET A 61 2.21 -5.54 47.28
CA MET A 61 3.16 -5.74 46.17
C MET A 61 3.14 -7.20 45.74
N GLY A 62 3.13 -7.43 44.41
CA GLY A 62 3.17 -8.77 43.86
C GLY A 62 4.12 -8.86 42.68
N LEU A 63 4.84 -9.97 42.63
CA LEU A 63 5.62 -10.41 41.46
C LEU A 63 5.02 -11.71 40.97
N ASN A 64 4.63 -11.74 39.69
CA ASN A 64 4.08 -12.93 39.09
C ASN A 64 4.90 -13.31 37.88
N VAL A 65 5.32 -14.57 37.79
CA VAL A 65 6.03 -15.16 36.66
C VAL A 65 5.17 -16.29 36.12
N SER A 66 4.83 -16.21 34.84
CA SER A 66 4.03 -17.24 34.14
C SER A 66 4.80 -17.76 32.95
N LEU A 67 4.97 -19.08 32.89
CA LEU A 67 5.59 -19.78 31.76
C LEU A 67 4.59 -20.78 31.17
N PRO A 68 4.06 -20.54 29.98
CA PRO A 68 3.24 -21.52 29.31
C PRO A 68 4.11 -22.69 28.82
N VAL A 69 3.86 -23.90 29.33
CA VAL A 69 4.64 -25.11 29.02
C VAL A 69 4.08 -25.82 27.77
N PHE A 70 2.75 -25.95 27.71
CA PHE A 70 2.07 -26.60 26.60
C PHE A 70 0.75 -25.86 26.30
N ASP A 71 0.42 -25.69 25.01
CA ASP A 71 -0.76 -24.99 24.53
C ASP A 71 -1.36 -25.62 23.24
N GLY A 72 -1.24 -26.94 23.11
CA GLY A 72 -1.71 -27.63 21.91
C GLY A 72 -0.92 -27.25 20.64
N PHE A 73 0.37 -26.96 20.76
CA PHE A 73 1.26 -26.49 19.67
C PHE A 73 0.84 -25.15 19.04
N THR A 74 -0.06 -24.40 19.66
CA THR A 74 -0.55 -23.12 19.16
C THR A 74 0.61 -22.14 18.93
N ARG A 75 1.54 -21.98 19.89
CA ARG A 75 2.71 -21.07 19.77
C ARG A 75 3.66 -21.51 18.66
N VAL A 76 3.91 -22.81 18.53
CA VAL A 76 4.79 -23.35 17.47
C VAL A 76 4.20 -23.05 16.09
N ASN A 77 2.90 -23.30 15.90
CA ASN A 77 2.22 -23.00 14.65
C ASN A 77 2.11 -21.48 14.41
N ARG A 78 1.93 -20.67 15.46
CA ARG A 78 1.95 -19.20 15.38
C ARG A 78 3.31 -18.67 14.92
N LEU A 79 4.41 -19.21 15.48
CA LEU A 79 5.75 -18.86 15.04
C LEU A 79 5.96 -19.17 13.56
N GLN A 80 5.54 -20.36 13.10
CA GLN A 80 5.62 -20.74 11.69
C GLN A 80 4.74 -19.86 10.80
N PHE A 81 3.54 -19.50 11.25
CA PHE A 81 2.64 -18.58 10.58
C PHE A 81 3.27 -17.19 10.41
N ARG A 82 3.87 -16.63 11.49
CA ARG A 82 4.56 -15.34 11.44
C ARG A 82 5.80 -15.37 10.52
N LYS A 83 6.54 -16.50 10.50
CA LYS A 83 7.65 -16.69 9.57
C LYS A 83 7.19 -16.66 8.10
N LEU A 84 6.09 -17.33 7.78
CA LEU A 84 5.48 -17.27 6.45
C LEU A 84 5.00 -15.86 6.10
N ASN A 85 4.35 -15.16 7.03
CA ASN A 85 3.90 -13.79 6.80
C ASN A 85 5.03 -12.81 6.51
N LYS A 86 6.19 -12.95 7.18
CA LYS A 86 7.38 -12.16 6.85
C LYS A 86 7.85 -12.41 5.41
N GLN A 87 7.85 -13.67 4.95
CA GLN A 87 8.21 -14.02 3.57
C GLN A 87 7.19 -13.45 2.57
N ILE A 88 5.89 -13.54 2.88
CA ILE A 88 4.80 -12.95 2.09
C ILE A 88 4.98 -11.42 1.99
N GLY A 89 5.35 -10.77 3.09
CA GLY A 89 5.64 -9.33 3.13
C GLY A 89 6.70 -8.94 2.11
N GLY A 90 7.83 -9.64 2.07
CA GLY A 90 8.90 -9.37 1.12
C GLY A 90 8.48 -9.56 -0.34
N LEU A 91 7.67 -10.59 -0.63
CA LEU A 91 7.10 -10.77 -1.98
C LEU A 91 6.07 -9.69 -2.32
N THR A 92 5.26 -9.27 -1.35
CA THR A 92 4.28 -8.20 -1.56
C THR A 92 4.97 -6.86 -1.85
N GLU A 93 6.13 -6.59 -1.24
CA GLU A 93 6.97 -5.43 -1.57
C GLU A 93 7.42 -5.48 -3.05
N GLN A 94 7.91 -6.63 -3.52
CA GLN A 94 8.30 -6.81 -4.93
C GLN A 94 7.13 -6.65 -5.90
N ILE A 95 5.96 -7.21 -5.57
CA ILE A 95 4.72 -7.07 -6.34
C ILE A 95 4.35 -5.58 -6.48
N GLU A 96 4.43 -4.83 -5.38
CA GLU A 96 4.11 -3.41 -5.38
C GLU A 96 5.13 -2.59 -6.18
N GLU A 97 6.43 -2.91 -6.08
CA GLU A 97 7.47 -2.28 -6.89
C GLU A 97 7.23 -2.51 -8.39
N ASN A 98 6.95 -3.75 -8.80
CA ASN A 98 6.62 -4.08 -10.18
C ASN A 98 5.37 -3.33 -10.66
N ARG A 99 4.30 -3.29 -9.85
CA ARG A 99 3.06 -2.61 -10.18
C ARG A 99 3.28 -1.12 -10.41
N ILE A 100 4.03 -0.46 -9.53
CA ILE A 100 4.34 0.96 -9.69
C ILE A 100 5.21 1.19 -10.95
N ALA A 101 6.16 0.31 -11.24
CA ALA A 101 6.96 0.42 -12.46
C ALA A 101 6.10 0.36 -13.72
N PHE A 102 5.13 -0.55 -13.78
CA PHE A 102 4.17 -0.63 -14.89
C PHE A 102 3.25 0.59 -14.96
N GLU A 103 2.72 1.07 -13.83
CA GLU A 103 1.87 2.26 -13.78
C GLU A 103 2.62 3.51 -14.29
N VAL A 104 3.89 3.67 -13.90
CA VAL A 104 4.75 4.77 -14.38
C VAL A 104 5.02 4.65 -15.88
N MET A 105 5.29 3.45 -16.36
CA MET A 105 5.50 3.21 -17.79
C MET A 105 4.24 3.53 -18.61
N ASP A 106 3.07 3.09 -18.17
CA ASP A 106 1.78 3.38 -18.83
C ASP A 106 1.51 4.90 -18.86
N ALA A 107 1.66 5.57 -17.71
CA ALA A 107 1.47 7.02 -17.61
C ALA A 107 2.47 7.79 -18.49
N PHE A 108 3.71 7.31 -18.61
CA PHE A 108 4.72 7.91 -19.49
C PHE A 108 4.33 7.81 -20.96
N TYR A 109 3.94 6.63 -21.44
CA TYR A 109 3.54 6.45 -22.84
C TYR A 109 2.25 7.21 -23.15
N ARG A 110 1.31 7.26 -22.21
CA ARG A 110 0.10 8.08 -22.35
C ARG A 110 0.43 9.56 -22.50
N LEU A 111 1.35 10.09 -21.70
CA LEU A 111 1.80 11.47 -21.84
C LEU A 111 2.49 11.74 -23.20
N CYS A 112 3.32 10.80 -23.67
CA CYS A 112 3.93 10.91 -24.98
C CYS A 112 2.87 10.94 -26.11
N PHE A 113 1.85 10.09 -26.01
CA PHE A 113 0.73 10.07 -26.94
C PHE A 113 -0.06 11.39 -26.91
N ASP A 114 -0.45 11.86 -25.72
CA ASP A 114 -1.24 13.10 -25.58
C ASP A 114 -0.44 14.32 -26.06
N LYS A 115 0.89 14.34 -25.87
CA LYS A 115 1.77 15.38 -26.40
C LYS A 115 1.76 15.38 -27.93
N LYS A 116 1.88 14.20 -28.56
CA LYS A 116 1.80 14.09 -30.03
C LYS A 116 0.45 14.49 -30.58
N MET A 117 -0.64 14.13 -29.89
CA MET A 117 -2.00 14.56 -30.26
C MET A 117 -2.20 16.08 -30.13
N TYR A 118 -1.56 16.70 -29.14
CA TYR A 118 -1.57 18.16 -29.00
C TYR A 118 -0.79 18.83 -30.15
N GLU A 119 0.44 18.35 -30.46
CA GLU A 119 1.24 18.84 -31.58
C GLU A 119 0.45 18.77 -32.91
N LEU A 120 -0.23 17.65 -33.16
CA LEU A 120 -1.07 17.47 -34.34
C LEU A 120 -2.26 18.47 -34.37
N ALA A 121 -2.90 18.71 -33.21
CA ALA A 121 -4.01 19.68 -33.12
C ALA A 121 -3.53 21.13 -33.40
N VAL A 122 -2.32 21.49 -32.93
CA VAL A 122 -1.69 22.77 -33.25
C VAL A 122 -1.46 22.93 -34.76
N GLU A 123 -0.93 21.91 -35.42
CA GLU A 123 -0.71 21.93 -36.87
C GLU A 123 -2.03 22.02 -37.65
N GLN A 124 -3.05 21.27 -37.23
CA GLN A 124 -4.37 21.32 -37.82
C GLN A 124 -5.00 22.74 -37.72
N ARG A 125 -4.91 23.36 -36.55
CA ARG A 125 -5.36 24.75 -36.37
C ARG A 125 -4.62 25.71 -37.28
N LYS A 126 -3.29 25.62 -37.36
CA LYS A 126 -2.48 26.47 -38.26
C LYS A 126 -2.86 26.28 -39.73
N LEU A 127 -3.21 25.06 -40.14
CA LEU A 127 -3.69 24.78 -41.49
C LEU A 127 -5.04 25.44 -41.71
N SER A 128 -5.98 25.33 -40.79
CA SER A 128 -7.32 25.95 -40.86
C SER A 128 -7.24 27.48 -40.82
N GLU A 129 -6.29 28.06 -40.10
CA GLU A 129 -6.04 29.53 -40.13
C GLU A 129 -5.64 29.98 -41.54
N ARG A 130 -4.64 29.33 -42.14
CA ARG A 130 -4.17 29.66 -43.49
C ARG A 130 -5.30 29.49 -44.52
N TYR A 131 -6.15 28.45 -44.37
CA TYR A 131 -7.26 28.23 -45.25
C TYR A 131 -8.36 29.31 -45.07
N HIS A 132 -8.59 29.77 -43.84
CA HIS A 132 -9.48 30.87 -43.54
C HIS A 132 -8.99 32.19 -44.15
N GLU A 133 -7.71 32.51 -44.04
CA GLU A 133 -7.10 33.71 -44.69
C GLU A 133 -7.24 33.66 -46.22
N GLN A 134 -6.96 32.55 -46.85
CA GLN A 134 -7.11 32.37 -48.28
C GLN A 134 -8.60 32.50 -48.71
N MET A 135 -9.53 32.00 -47.92
CA MET A 135 -10.96 32.12 -48.20
C MET A 135 -11.45 33.57 -48.12
N LEU A 136 -10.91 34.37 -47.17
CA LEU A 136 -11.17 35.82 -47.08
C LEU A 136 -10.79 36.52 -48.37
N GLU A 137 -9.55 36.28 -48.88
CA GLU A 137 -9.10 36.87 -50.16
C GLU A 137 -10.00 36.47 -51.33
N TYR A 138 -10.43 35.21 -51.41
CA TYR A 138 -11.34 34.75 -52.50
C TYR A 138 -12.73 35.39 -52.44
N VAL A 139 -13.26 35.63 -51.26
CA VAL A 139 -14.53 36.34 -51.09
C VAL A 139 -14.41 37.81 -51.46
N ASP A 140 -13.32 38.49 -51.07
CA ASP A 140 -13.05 39.91 -51.42
C ASP A 140 -12.90 40.08 -52.94
N LEU A 141 -12.32 39.09 -53.61
CA LEU A 141 -12.20 39.07 -55.07
C LEU A 141 -13.50 38.66 -55.80
N GLY A 142 -14.57 38.34 -55.07
CA GLY A 142 -15.84 37.87 -55.62
C GLY A 142 -15.80 36.44 -56.19
N MET A 143 -14.76 35.66 -55.90
CA MET A 143 -14.56 34.29 -56.40
C MET A 143 -15.30 33.22 -55.58
N ARG A 144 -15.69 33.55 -54.36
CA ARG A 144 -16.36 32.66 -53.41
C ARG A 144 -17.50 33.39 -52.67
N SER A 145 -18.44 32.63 -52.12
CA SER A 145 -19.58 33.18 -51.40
C SER A 145 -19.26 33.55 -49.97
N PRO A 146 -19.90 34.56 -49.37
CA PRO A 146 -19.79 34.84 -47.95
C PRO A 146 -20.21 33.64 -47.06
N SER A 147 -21.09 32.77 -47.55
CA SER A 147 -21.52 31.54 -46.86
C SER A 147 -20.36 30.57 -46.71
N ASP A 148 -19.51 30.38 -47.74
CA ASP A 148 -18.35 29.51 -47.71
C ASP A 148 -17.34 29.99 -46.67
N LEU A 149 -17.17 31.32 -46.51
CA LEU A 149 -16.32 31.90 -45.49
C LEU A 149 -16.84 31.58 -44.08
N GLN A 150 -18.17 31.62 -43.84
CA GLN A 150 -18.69 31.28 -42.51
C GLN A 150 -18.49 29.80 -42.17
N GLU A 151 -18.58 28.90 -43.16
CA GLU A 151 -18.28 27.48 -42.95
C GLU A 151 -16.83 27.25 -42.56
N VAL A 152 -15.87 27.86 -43.28
CA VAL A 152 -14.44 27.78 -42.97
C VAL A 152 -14.14 28.40 -41.61
N LYS A 153 -14.77 29.51 -41.26
CA LYS A 153 -14.65 30.11 -39.91
C LYS A 153 -15.17 29.21 -38.82
N ALA A 154 -16.29 28.53 -39.01
CA ALA A 154 -16.82 27.57 -38.04
C ALA A 154 -15.86 26.39 -37.85
N ARG A 155 -15.24 25.90 -38.93
CA ARG A 155 -14.21 24.85 -38.87
C ARG A 155 -13.00 25.32 -38.07
N LEU A 156 -12.46 26.52 -38.29
CA LEU A 156 -11.34 27.10 -37.55
C LEU A 156 -11.68 27.17 -36.06
N GLN A 157 -12.88 27.61 -35.69
CA GLN A 157 -13.28 27.67 -34.26
C GLN A 157 -13.34 26.25 -33.64
N SER A 158 -13.78 25.25 -34.40
CA SER A 158 -13.74 23.86 -33.95
C SER A 158 -12.30 23.36 -33.69
N ASP A 159 -11.37 23.69 -34.59
CA ASP A 159 -9.97 23.27 -34.46
C ASP A 159 -9.26 24.00 -33.29
N ILE A 160 -9.58 25.27 -33.04
CA ILE A 160 -9.12 26.00 -31.84
C ILE A 160 -9.63 25.33 -30.55
N TYR A 161 -10.90 24.92 -30.54
CA TYR A 161 -11.47 24.18 -29.42
C TYR A 161 -10.74 22.84 -29.21
N GLN A 162 -10.51 22.08 -30.29
CA GLN A 162 -9.79 20.81 -30.21
C GLN A 162 -8.37 20.96 -29.71
N GLU A 163 -7.63 21.99 -30.13
CA GLU A 163 -6.31 22.31 -29.59
C GLU A 163 -6.36 22.53 -28.09
N THR A 164 -7.34 23.31 -27.60
CA THR A 164 -7.51 23.56 -26.16
C THR A 164 -7.81 22.27 -25.38
N VAL A 165 -8.67 21.40 -25.92
CA VAL A 165 -8.97 20.09 -25.30
C VAL A 165 -7.72 19.23 -25.23
N LYS A 166 -6.93 19.15 -26.32
CA LYS A 166 -5.71 18.34 -26.35
C LYS A 166 -4.61 18.92 -25.44
N ALA A 167 -4.47 20.24 -25.36
CA ALA A 167 -3.58 20.91 -24.43
C ALA A 167 -3.90 20.56 -22.97
N ASN A 168 -5.18 20.59 -22.60
CA ASN A 168 -5.65 20.20 -21.27
C ASN A 168 -5.41 18.71 -20.99
N GLY A 169 -5.66 17.82 -21.98
CA GLY A 169 -5.34 16.40 -21.87
C GLY A 169 -3.88 16.15 -21.58
N CYS A 170 -2.98 16.79 -22.33
CA CYS A 170 -1.53 16.70 -22.12
C CYS A 170 -1.12 17.18 -20.72
N ARG A 171 -1.73 18.27 -20.22
CA ARG A 171 -1.46 18.76 -18.86
C ARG A 171 -1.91 17.77 -17.78
N LEU A 172 -3.07 17.16 -17.94
CA LEU A 172 -3.59 16.15 -17.01
C LEU A 172 -2.72 14.90 -16.98
N SER A 173 -2.28 14.40 -18.14
CA SER A 173 -1.39 13.25 -18.23
C SER A 173 -0.01 13.55 -17.58
N LEU A 174 0.50 14.77 -17.72
CA LEU A 174 1.71 15.20 -17.04
C LEU A 174 1.54 15.23 -15.52
N LEU A 175 0.42 15.73 -15.02
CA LEU A 175 0.11 15.74 -13.59
C LEU A 175 -0.01 14.31 -13.03
N ALA A 176 -0.67 13.42 -13.75
CA ALA A 176 -0.79 12.01 -13.35
C ALA A 176 0.56 11.32 -13.26
N LEU A 177 1.48 11.57 -14.20
CA LEU A 177 2.84 11.04 -14.14
C LEU A 177 3.62 11.62 -12.96
N LYS A 178 3.53 12.93 -12.71
CA LYS A 178 4.18 13.58 -11.56
C LYS A 178 3.67 13.01 -10.23
N GLU A 179 2.38 12.74 -10.10
CA GLU A 179 1.78 12.12 -8.92
C GLU A 179 2.37 10.73 -8.65
N LEU A 180 2.45 9.88 -9.68
CA LEU A 180 3.06 8.54 -9.56
C LEU A 180 4.55 8.60 -9.17
N LEU A 181 5.28 9.61 -9.65
CA LEU A 181 6.68 9.85 -9.31
C LEU A 181 6.87 10.55 -7.95
N ASN A 182 5.78 10.95 -7.32
CA ASN A 182 5.80 11.72 -6.06
C ASN A 182 6.54 13.05 -6.19
N MET A 183 6.45 13.69 -7.37
CA MET A 183 7.03 14.99 -7.66
C MET A 183 6.06 16.10 -7.27
N ARG A 184 6.59 17.27 -6.92
CA ARG A 184 5.76 18.45 -6.69
C ARG A 184 5.28 19.01 -8.02
N ASP A 185 4.14 19.69 -8.03
CA ASP A 185 3.62 20.35 -9.23
C ASP A 185 4.59 21.39 -9.81
N THR A 186 5.36 22.03 -8.94
CA THR A 186 6.40 23.02 -9.30
C THR A 186 7.65 22.41 -9.94
N ASP A 187 7.88 21.10 -9.82
CA ASP A 187 9.08 20.46 -10.35
C ASP A 187 8.96 20.35 -11.88
N THR A 188 10.03 20.71 -12.59
CA THR A 188 10.07 20.64 -14.05
C THR A 188 10.43 19.23 -14.48
N LEU A 189 9.54 18.55 -15.20
CA LEU A 189 9.79 17.27 -15.83
C LEU A 189 9.96 17.50 -17.34
N ALA A 190 11.19 17.41 -17.83
CA ALA A 190 11.45 17.40 -19.26
C ALA A 190 11.36 15.96 -19.78
N ILE A 191 10.44 15.72 -20.70
CA ILE A 191 10.29 14.42 -21.34
C ILE A 191 10.84 14.54 -22.73
N SER A 192 11.91 13.80 -23.02
CA SER A 192 12.38 13.58 -24.38
C SER A 192 11.70 12.32 -24.91
N PRO A 193 10.90 12.42 -25.97
CA PRO A 193 10.31 11.25 -26.62
C PRO A 193 11.33 10.48 -27.49
N ASP A 194 12.62 10.84 -27.41
CA ASP A 194 13.69 10.32 -28.26
C ASP A 194 14.07 8.86 -28.02
N GLY A 195 13.14 8.08 -27.55
CA GLY A 195 13.21 6.63 -27.62
C GLY A 195 12.57 6.12 -28.90
N GLU A 196 13.09 6.49 -30.07
CA GLU A 196 12.97 5.67 -31.29
C GLU A 196 13.79 4.38 -31.12
N GLY A 197 13.64 3.74 -29.98
CA GLY A 197 14.10 2.37 -29.81
C GLY A 197 13.19 1.50 -30.66
N GLU A 198 13.75 0.78 -31.61
CA GLU A 198 13.07 -0.37 -32.20
C GLU A 198 12.58 -1.21 -31.03
N PHE A 199 11.27 -1.29 -30.87
CA PHE A 199 10.71 -2.22 -29.89
C PHE A 199 11.23 -3.61 -30.27
N PRO A 200 11.93 -4.31 -29.36
CA PRO A 200 12.42 -5.63 -29.67
C PRO A 200 11.21 -6.47 -30.08
N VAL A 201 11.25 -7.06 -31.25
CA VAL A 201 10.24 -8.03 -31.67
C VAL A 201 10.35 -9.19 -30.68
N LEU A 202 9.43 -9.19 -29.71
CA LEU A 202 9.37 -10.28 -28.74
C LEU A 202 9.06 -11.58 -29.49
N PRO A 203 9.76 -12.68 -29.20
CA PRO A 203 9.43 -13.97 -29.77
C PRO A 203 7.97 -14.31 -29.40
N VAL A 204 7.22 -14.80 -30.36
CA VAL A 204 5.88 -15.31 -30.13
C VAL A 204 6.04 -16.63 -29.34
N LEU A 205 5.87 -16.53 -28.00
CA LEU A 205 5.89 -17.69 -27.12
C LEU A 205 4.53 -18.37 -27.15
N GLU A 206 4.49 -19.68 -27.04
CA GLU A 206 3.24 -20.40 -26.85
C GLU A 206 2.64 -20.12 -25.46
N SER A 207 1.30 -20.14 -25.35
CA SER A 207 0.60 -19.82 -24.09
C SER A 207 1.08 -20.68 -22.91
N ASN A 208 1.42 -21.95 -23.16
CA ASN A 208 1.92 -22.86 -22.13
C ASN A 208 3.33 -22.50 -21.65
N GLU A 209 4.19 -22.00 -22.53
CA GLU A 209 5.54 -21.53 -22.19
C GLU A 209 5.47 -20.24 -21.34
N ILE A 210 4.57 -19.32 -21.71
CA ILE A 210 4.32 -18.08 -20.94
C ILE A 210 3.80 -18.44 -19.55
N TYR A 211 2.87 -19.38 -19.45
CA TYR A 211 2.31 -19.83 -18.17
C TYR A 211 3.39 -20.46 -17.28
N ALA A 212 4.16 -21.40 -17.79
CA ALA A 212 5.23 -22.07 -17.05
C ALA A 212 6.33 -21.09 -16.59
N ALA A 213 6.69 -20.12 -17.43
CA ALA A 213 7.63 -19.08 -17.08
C ALA A 213 7.05 -18.13 -16.00
N SER A 214 5.77 -17.78 -16.09
CA SER A 214 5.11 -16.92 -15.11
C SER A 214 4.98 -17.57 -13.73
N GLU A 215 4.68 -18.87 -13.66
CA GLU A 215 4.58 -19.61 -12.41
C GLU A 215 5.90 -19.60 -11.62
N THR A 216 7.03 -19.63 -12.31
CA THR A 216 8.35 -19.62 -11.67
C THR A 216 8.91 -18.24 -11.39
N SER A 217 8.60 -17.24 -12.22
CA SER A 217 9.23 -15.90 -12.18
C SER A 217 8.37 -14.85 -11.46
N LEU A 218 7.04 -14.97 -11.47
CA LEU A 218 6.17 -13.97 -10.86
C LEU A 218 6.06 -14.14 -9.34
N PRO A 219 6.35 -13.09 -8.56
CA PRO A 219 6.26 -13.14 -7.10
C PRO A 219 4.82 -13.36 -6.60
N GLU A 220 3.80 -13.07 -7.41
CA GLU A 220 2.39 -13.28 -7.11
C GLU A 220 2.06 -14.76 -6.87
N PHE A 221 2.51 -15.66 -7.75
CA PHE A 221 2.28 -17.10 -7.60
C PHE A 221 2.92 -17.63 -6.31
N ARG A 222 4.17 -17.24 -6.08
CA ARG A 222 4.88 -17.64 -4.87
C ARG A 222 4.24 -17.07 -3.60
N ALA A 223 3.73 -15.84 -3.65
CA ALA A 223 3.01 -15.25 -2.54
C ALA A 223 1.71 -15.99 -2.24
N MET A 224 0.97 -16.44 -3.27
CA MET A 224 -0.25 -17.25 -3.10
C MET A 224 0.05 -18.61 -2.49
N GLU A 225 1.11 -19.29 -2.92
CA GLU A 225 1.54 -20.57 -2.33
C GLU A 225 1.89 -20.43 -0.84
N LEU A 226 2.62 -19.37 -0.48
CA LEU A 226 2.94 -19.09 0.91
C LEU A 226 1.70 -18.70 1.74
N ARG A 227 0.73 -18.00 1.16
CA ARG A 227 -0.55 -17.67 1.80
C ARG A 227 -1.36 -18.94 2.08
N GLU A 228 -1.38 -19.90 1.15
CA GLU A 228 -2.02 -21.20 1.39
C GLU A 228 -1.37 -21.92 2.58
N LYS A 229 -0.03 -22.01 2.61
CA LYS A 229 0.72 -22.57 3.73
C LYS A 229 0.44 -21.85 5.05
N ALA A 230 0.37 -20.51 5.03
CA ALA A 230 0.02 -19.70 6.20
C ALA A 230 -1.40 -19.98 6.68
N SER A 231 -2.36 -20.12 5.76
CA SER A 231 -3.76 -20.46 6.11
C SER A 231 -3.86 -21.85 6.76
N ARG A 232 -3.09 -22.85 6.30
CA ARG A 232 -3.00 -24.17 6.94
C ARG A 232 -2.44 -24.05 8.37
N LYS A 233 -1.47 -23.17 8.61
CA LYS A 233 -0.95 -22.89 9.97
C LYS A 233 -1.97 -22.16 10.83
N SER A 234 -2.75 -21.24 10.27
CA SER A 234 -3.86 -20.59 10.98
C SER A 234 -4.93 -21.61 11.41
N LEU A 235 -5.26 -22.58 10.55
CA LEU A 235 -6.16 -23.68 10.90
C LEU A 235 -5.58 -24.52 12.05
N ALA A 236 -4.30 -24.85 12.01
CA ALA A 236 -3.63 -25.61 13.07
C ALA A 236 -3.60 -24.85 14.41
N ILE A 237 -3.44 -23.51 14.38
CA ILE A 237 -3.55 -22.63 15.56
C ILE A 237 -4.96 -22.74 16.17
N ALA A 238 -6.02 -22.60 15.34
CA ALA A 238 -7.38 -22.70 15.79
C ALA A 238 -7.71 -24.11 16.36
N SER A 239 -7.20 -25.17 15.73
CA SER A 239 -7.36 -26.54 16.20
C SER A 239 -6.65 -26.79 17.53
N GLY A 240 -5.56 -26.08 17.81
CA GLY A 240 -4.82 -26.15 19.07
C GLY A 240 -5.66 -25.74 20.28
N ALA A 241 -6.70 -24.89 20.09
CA ALA A 241 -7.61 -24.49 21.15
C ALA A 241 -8.47 -25.64 21.74
N PHE A 242 -8.57 -26.76 21.01
CA PHE A 242 -9.23 -27.97 21.53
C PHE A 242 -8.33 -28.83 22.42
N SER A 243 -7.04 -28.53 22.47
CA SER A 243 -6.06 -29.24 23.31
C SER A 243 -6.00 -28.63 24.71
N PRO A 244 -5.67 -29.40 25.74
CA PRO A 244 -5.41 -28.85 27.06
C PRO A 244 -4.22 -27.91 27.05
N SER A 245 -4.21 -26.89 27.91
CA SER A 245 -3.08 -25.99 28.14
C SER A 245 -2.44 -26.28 29.49
N ILE A 246 -1.13 -26.19 29.59
CA ILE A 246 -0.35 -26.35 30.81
C ILE A 246 0.54 -25.11 30.96
N SER A 247 0.40 -24.42 32.08
CA SER A 247 1.25 -23.30 32.47
C SER A 247 1.92 -23.54 33.83
N ALA A 248 3.14 -23.07 33.99
CA ALA A 248 3.81 -23.02 35.30
C ALA A 248 3.73 -21.57 35.78
N GLU A 249 3.26 -21.40 37.02
CA GLU A 249 3.09 -20.06 37.62
C GLU A 249 3.85 -19.99 38.93
N PHE A 250 4.57 -18.90 39.11
CA PHE A 250 5.21 -18.55 40.38
C PHE A 250 4.76 -17.16 40.77
N SER A 251 4.25 -17.03 42.00
CA SER A 251 3.75 -15.77 42.51
C SER A 251 4.35 -15.48 43.89
N LEU A 252 4.87 -14.27 44.06
CA LEU A 252 5.35 -13.76 45.33
C LEU A 252 4.53 -12.52 45.70
N TYR A 253 3.90 -12.55 46.86
CA TYR A 253 3.09 -11.44 47.37
C TYR A 253 3.63 -10.96 48.71
N SER A 254 3.61 -9.65 48.92
CA SER A 254 3.88 -8.99 50.17
C SER A 254 2.82 -7.94 50.44
N GLY A 255 2.29 -7.88 51.66
CA GLY A 255 1.30 -6.90 52.10
C GLY A 255 1.73 -6.19 53.34
N TYR A 256 1.54 -4.89 53.41
CA TYR A 256 1.69 -4.07 54.63
C TYR A 256 0.36 -3.42 54.97
N TYR A 257 0.03 -3.47 56.25
CA TYR A 257 -1.21 -2.92 56.79
C TYR A 257 -0.86 -2.03 58.00
N ASP A 258 -1.31 -0.78 57.94
CA ASP A 258 -1.08 0.19 59.03
C ASP A 258 -2.40 0.61 59.68
#